data_42776ab3c8a69fddcf56f3a0a3b3621b
#
_entry.id   42776ab3c8a69fddcf56f3a0a3b3621b
#
_cell.length_a   1.000
_cell.length_b   1.000
_cell.length_c   1.000
_cell.angle_alpha   90.00
_cell.angle_beta   90.00
_cell.angle_gamma   90.00
#
_symmetry.space_group_name_H-M   'P 1'
#
loop_
_entity.id
_entity.type
_entity.pdbx_description
1 polymer ?
#
loop_
_entity_poly.entity_id
_entity_poly.type
_entity_poly.pdbx_seq_one_letter_code
_entity_poly.pdbx_strand_id
1 'polypeptide(L)'
;ESEFKPLHDINPLRLDFIDARAGLAGKKVLDVGCGGGILSESMAHRGASVTGIDLGEAPLGVARLHAEESGVTVEYRHISVEGLAAEEPGHYDVVTCMEMLEHVPDPASVIRACSTLVRPGGYVFFSTLNRTPKSYAFAILGAEYVLKLLPRGTHDYAKFIRPSEMAHWARTASLEVREQTGLTYNPITRHYRLVPHDVSVNYMMYCRKASE
;
A
#
# COMPACT_ATOMS: atom_id res chain seq x y z
N GLU A 1 -2.17 3.33 -23.68
CA GLU A 1 -1.44 2.88 -22.49
C GLU A 1 -2.16 3.47 -21.29
N SER A 2 -2.66 2.63 -20.37
CA SER A 2 -3.51 3.08 -19.28
C SER A 2 -2.69 3.86 -18.24
N GLU A 3 -3.32 4.88 -17.63
CA GLU A 3 -2.74 5.65 -16.52
C GLU A 3 -2.31 4.77 -15.33
N PHE A 4 -2.84 3.55 -15.25
CA PHE A 4 -2.57 2.56 -14.20
C PHE A 4 -1.40 1.60 -14.52
N LYS A 5 -0.77 1.72 -15.71
CA LYS A 5 0.35 0.85 -16.09
C LYS A 5 1.46 0.77 -15.03
N PRO A 6 1.93 1.89 -14.42
CA PRO A 6 2.95 1.82 -13.38
C PRO A 6 2.53 0.98 -12.17
N LEU A 7 1.26 1.03 -11.77
CA LEU A 7 0.74 0.23 -10.66
C LEU A 7 0.74 -1.27 -10.98
N HIS A 8 0.39 -1.64 -12.21
CA HIS A 8 0.48 -3.04 -12.68
C HIS A 8 1.93 -3.53 -12.72
N ASP A 9 2.87 -2.70 -13.17
CA ASP A 9 4.29 -3.06 -13.26
C ASP A 9 4.94 -3.25 -11.87
N ILE A 10 4.48 -2.51 -10.85
CA ILE A 10 4.97 -2.59 -9.47
C ILE A 10 4.30 -3.73 -8.69
N ASN A 11 3.07 -4.08 -9.02
CA ASN A 11 2.25 -4.98 -8.22
C ASN A 11 2.89 -6.35 -7.93
N PRO A 12 3.57 -7.02 -8.88
CA PRO A 12 4.25 -8.29 -8.59
C PRO A 12 5.31 -8.15 -7.49
N LEU A 13 6.08 -7.06 -7.48
CA LEU A 13 7.10 -6.81 -6.47
C LEU A 13 6.50 -6.59 -5.08
N ARG A 14 5.38 -5.87 -4.99
CA ARG A 14 4.63 -5.67 -3.75
C ARG A 14 4.07 -6.99 -3.23
N LEU A 15 3.42 -7.74 -4.11
CA LEU A 15 2.81 -9.03 -3.78
C LEU A 15 3.86 -10.02 -3.26
N ASP A 16 4.98 -10.16 -3.95
CA ASP A 16 6.07 -11.06 -3.54
C ASP A 16 6.71 -10.61 -2.21
N PHE A 17 6.86 -9.31 -2.00
CA PHE A 17 7.36 -8.75 -0.75
C PHE A 17 6.45 -9.08 0.44
N ILE A 18 5.13 -8.95 0.26
CA ILE A 18 4.12 -9.26 1.27
C ILE A 18 4.08 -10.77 1.54
N ASP A 19 3.95 -11.56 0.49
CA ASP A 19 3.76 -13.01 0.59
C ASP A 19 4.97 -13.71 1.22
N ALA A 20 6.19 -13.31 0.84
CA ALA A 20 7.42 -13.85 1.42
C ALA A 20 7.55 -13.63 2.94
N ARG A 21 6.87 -12.63 3.52
CA ARG A 21 6.95 -12.29 4.95
C ARG A 21 5.74 -12.75 5.74
N ALA A 22 4.55 -12.68 5.15
CA ALA A 22 3.30 -12.99 5.84
C ALA A 22 2.77 -14.39 5.52
N GLY A 23 3.04 -14.92 4.33
CA GLY A 23 2.44 -16.16 3.84
C GLY A 23 0.93 -15.98 3.65
N LEU A 24 0.50 -15.54 2.45
CA LEU A 24 -0.88 -15.09 2.21
C LEU A 24 -1.92 -16.22 2.21
N ALA A 25 -1.53 -17.44 1.85
CA ALA A 25 -2.49 -18.56 1.74
C ALA A 25 -3.21 -18.82 3.08
N GLY A 26 -4.55 -18.78 3.02
CA GLY A 26 -5.42 -18.99 4.18
C GLY A 26 -5.48 -17.84 5.18
N LYS A 27 -4.86 -16.68 4.89
CA LYS A 27 -4.88 -15.50 5.75
C LYS A 27 -6.08 -14.61 5.47
N LYS A 28 -6.59 -13.96 6.52
CA LYS A 28 -7.52 -12.84 6.40
C LYS A 28 -6.72 -11.56 6.16
N VAL A 29 -6.93 -10.93 5.03
CA VAL A 29 -6.16 -9.76 4.59
C VAL A 29 -7.08 -8.57 4.39
N LEU A 30 -6.67 -7.41 4.90
CA LEU A 30 -7.30 -6.12 4.63
C LEU A 30 -6.39 -5.30 3.71
N ASP A 31 -6.94 -4.79 2.62
CA ASP A 31 -6.29 -3.85 1.70
C ASP A 31 -6.91 -2.46 1.85
N VAL A 32 -6.18 -1.53 2.48
CA VAL A 32 -6.64 -0.18 2.81
C VAL A 32 -6.28 0.77 1.68
N GLY A 33 -7.27 1.47 1.14
CA GLY A 33 -7.11 2.29 -0.06
C GLY A 33 -6.91 1.41 -1.29
N CYS A 34 -7.74 0.36 -1.44
CA CYS A 34 -7.56 -0.67 -2.47
C CYS A 34 -7.76 -0.16 -3.91
N GLY A 35 -8.35 1.03 -4.11
CA GLY A 35 -8.61 1.60 -5.41
C GLY A 35 -9.36 0.62 -6.34
N GLY A 36 -8.82 0.39 -7.52
CA GLY A 36 -9.35 -0.55 -8.53
C GLY A 36 -9.07 -2.03 -8.26
N GLY A 37 -8.56 -2.41 -7.08
CA GLY A 37 -8.47 -3.80 -6.62
C GLY A 37 -7.24 -4.59 -7.09
N ILE A 38 -6.27 -3.97 -7.75
CA ILE A 38 -5.11 -4.66 -8.36
C ILE A 38 -4.35 -5.55 -7.36
N LEU A 39 -4.03 -5.01 -6.17
CA LEU A 39 -3.33 -5.77 -5.14
C LEU A 39 -4.27 -6.75 -4.43
N SER A 40 -5.50 -6.32 -4.13
CA SER A 40 -6.52 -7.15 -3.49
C SER A 40 -6.76 -8.44 -4.26
N GLU A 41 -6.98 -8.37 -5.58
CA GLU A 41 -7.17 -9.53 -6.45
C GLU A 41 -5.93 -10.43 -6.48
N SER A 42 -4.74 -9.82 -6.57
CA SER A 42 -3.48 -10.57 -6.58
C SER A 42 -3.25 -11.34 -5.28
N MET A 43 -3.62 -10.77 -4.13
CA MET A 43 -3.57 -11.46 -2.83
C MET A 43 -4.62 -12.58 -2.74
N ALA A 44 -5.82 -12.38 -3.29
CA ALA A 44 -6.83 -13.41 -3.39
C ALA A 44 -6.39 -14.59 -4.27
N HIS A 45 -5.71 -14.34 -5.38
CA HIS A 45 -5.08 -15.37 -6.22
C HIS A 45 -3.99 -16.17 -5.48
N ARG A 46 -3.35 -15.59 -4.45
CA ARG A 46 -2.41 -16.30 -3.55
C ARG A 46 -3.13 -17.06 -2.42
N GLY A 47 -4.46 -17.16 -2.46
CA GLY A 47 -5.25 -17.93 -1.52
C GLY A 47 -5.61 -17.19 -0.22
N ALA A 48 -5.49 -15.87 -0.19
CA ALA A 48 -5.98 -15.06 0.92
C ALA A 48 -7.49 -14.83 0.85
N SER A 49 -8.12 -14.66 2.02
CA SER A 49 -9.47 -14.10 2.13
C SER A 49 -9.32 -12.58 2.27
N VAL A 50 -9.66 -11.84 1.23
CA VAL A 50 -9.33 -10.42 1.11
C VAL A 50 -10.58 -9.55 1.26
N THR A 51 -10.48 -8.54 2.13
CA THR A 51 -11.38 -7.39 2.19
C THR A 51 -10.62 -6.17 1.67
N GLY A 52 -11.15 -5.49 0.65
CA GLY A 52 -10.63 -4.22 0.14
C GLY A 52 -11.53 -3.07 0.57
N ILE A 53 -10.95 -1.98 1.10
CA ILE A 53 -11.70 -0.77 1.46
C ILE A 53 -11.16 0.46 0.75
N ASP A 54 -12.08 1.33 0.35
CA ASP A 54 -11.76 2.64 -0.24
C ASP A 54 -12.89 3.63 0.04
N LEU A 55 -12.60 4.92 -0.04
CA LEU A 55 -13.59 6.00 0.03
C LEU A 55 -14.10 6.43 -1.35
N GLY A 56 -13.51 5.92 -2.42
CA GLY A 56 -13.92 6.15 -3.80
C GLY A 56 -14.90 5.08 -4.29
N GLU A 57 -16.16 5.44 -4.49
CA GLU A 57 -17.17 4.51 -5.03
C GLU A 57 -16.84 4.07 -6.46
N ALA A 58 -16.34 4.97 -7.30
CA ALA A 58 -15.99 4.67 -8.69
C ALA A 58 -14.84 3.64 -8.80
N PRO A 59 -13.71 3.78 -8.09
CA PRO A 59 -12.68 2.74 -8.04
C PRO A 59 -13.21 1.39 -7.53
N LEU A 60 -14.02 1.39 -6.48
CA LEU A 60 -14.64 0.15 -5.97
C LEU A 60 -15.56 -0.52 -6.98
N GLY A 61 -16.28 0.26 -7.79
CA GLY A 61 -17.07 -0.28 -8.90
C GLY A 61 -16.20 -1.01 -9.93
N VAL A 62 -15.06 -0.42 -10.29
CA VAL A 62 -14.06 -1.06 -11.18
C VAL A 62 -13.49 -2.33 -10.54
N ALA A 63 -13.14 -2.28 -9.26
CA ALA A 63 -12.59 -3.42 -8.52
C ALA A 63 -13.55 -4.63 -8.50
N ARG A 64 -14.84 -4.39 -8.28
CA ARG A 64 -15.86 -5.46 -8.31
C ARG A 64 -15.97 -6.11 -9.69
N LEU A 65 -15.98 -5.32 -10.77
CA LEU A 65 -16.04 -5.83 -12.13
C LEU A 65 -14.80 -6.68 -12.47
N HIS A 66 -13.61 -6.21 -12.13
CA HIS A 66 -12.37 -6.95 -12.37
C HIS A 66 -12.33 -8.27 -11.58
N ALA A 67 -12.76 -8.28 -10.31
CA ALA A 67 -12.82 -9.50 -9.50
C ALA A 67 -13.77 -10.54 -10.11
N GLU A 68 -14.94 -10.11 -10.64
CA GLU A 68 -15.85 -10.98 -11.39
C GLU A 68 -15.18 -11.56 -12.65
N GLU A 69 -14.54 -10.71 -13.45
CA GLU A 69 -13.86 -11.10 -14.69
C GLU A 69 -12.69 -12.08 -14.45
N SER A 70 -11.93 -11.85 -13.37
CA SER A 70 -10.79 -12.70 -12.99
C SER A 70 -11.19 -13.96 -12.20
N GLY A 71 -12.46 -14.09 -11.82
CA GLY A 71 -12.99 -15.25 -11.12
C GLY A 71 -12.50 -15.38 -9.68
N VAL A 72 -12.08 -14.28 -9.04
CA VAL A 72 -11.69 -14.25 -7.63
C VAL A 72 -12.76 -13.61 -6.77
N THR A 73 -12.82 -14.01 -5.50
CA THR A 73 -13.71 -13.40 -4.52
C THR A 73 -12.93 -12.43 -3.64
N VAL A 74 -13.33 -11.17 -3.68
CA VAL A 74 -12.84 -10.10 -2.79
C VAL A 74 -14.05 -9.36 -2.24
N GLU A 75 -14.10 -9.13 -0.93
CA GLU A 75 -15.12 -8.28 -0.32
C GLU A 75 -14.71 -6.83 -0.43
N TYR A 76 -15.42 -6.02 -1.24
CA TYR A 76 -15.16 -4.59 -1.37
C TYR A 76 -16.17 -3.76 -0.59
N ARG A 77 -15.68 -2.91 0.33
CA ARG A 77 -16.50 -2.06 1.22
C ARG A 77 -16.15 -0.57 1.03
N HIS A 78 -17.18 0.25 0.92
CA HIS A 78 -17.08 1.71 0.91
C HIS A 78 -17.11 2.22 2.36
N ILE A 79 -15.94 2.27 3.00
CA ILE A 79 -15.79 2.67 4.40
C ILE A 79 -14.40 3.23 4.64
N SER A 80 -14.26 4.16 5.59
CA SER A 80 -12.94 4.61 6.04
C SER A 80 -12.25 3.56 6.91
N VAL A 81 -10.93 3.59 6.94
CA VAL A 81 -10.15 2.66 7.78
C VAL A 81 -10.44 2.87 9.27
N GLU A 82 -10.68 4.10 9.70
CA GLU A 82 -11.06 4.43 11.07
C GLU A 82 -12.46 3.88 11.42
N GLY A 83 -13.41 3.98 10.46
CA GLY A 83 -14.74 3.39 10.61
C GLY A 83 -14.67 1.88 10.78
N LEU A 84 -13.92 1.20 9.90
CA LEU A 84 -13.72 -0.23 9.99
C LEU A 84 -12.99 -0.64 11.28
N ALA A 85 -12.03 0.16 11.75
CA ALA A 85 -11.31 -0.12 13.00
C ALA A 85 -12.22 -0.11 14.24
N ALA A 86 -13.31 0.65 14.20
CA ALA A 86 -14.32 0.63 15.25
C ALA A 86 -15.22 -0.62 15.19
N GLU A 87 -15.43 -1.20 14.00
CA GLU A 87 -16.28 -2.36 13.79
C GLU A 87 -15.53 -3.69 14.02
N GLU A 88 -14.29 -3.81 13.56
CA GLU A 88 -13.55 -5.07 13.43
C GLU A 88 -12.13 -5.04 14.04
N PRO A 89 -11.95 -4.62 15.31
CA PRO A 89 -10.61 -4.58 15.91
C PRO A 89 -10.00 -5.99 16.00
N GLY A 90 -8.73 -6.12 15.61
CA GLY A 90 -7.98 -7.38 15.70
C GLY A 90 -8.44 -8.49 14.76
N HIS A 91 -9.17 -8.16 13.71
CA HIS A 91 -9.81 -9.15 12.84
C HIS A 91 -8.88 -9.74 11.77
N TYR A 92 -7.88 -9.00 11.33
CA TYR A 92 -7.05 -9.34 10.17
C TYR A 92 -5.68 -9.90 10.56
N ASP A 93 -5.22 -10.91 9.82
CA ASP A 93 -3.86 -11.45 9.93
C ASP A 93 -2.83 -10.50 9.31
N VAL A 94 -3.23 -9.86 8.19
CA VAL A 94 -2.40 -8.98 7.39
C VAL A 94 -3.19 -7.73 7.03
N VAL A 95 -2.57 -6.56 7.16
CA VAL A 95 -3.12 -5.28 6.69
C VAL A 95 -2.12 -4.66 5.71
N THR A 96 -2.58 -4.28 4.52
CA THR A 96 -1.82 -3.53 3.52
C THR A 96 -2.39 -2.12 3.37
N CYS A 97 -1.52 -1.12 3.21
CA CYS A 97 -1.88 0.26 2.92
C CYS A 97 -0.79 0.83 2.00
N MET A 98 -1.02 0.68 0.68
CA MET A 98 -0.03 0.95 -0.35
C MET A 98 -0.37 2.20 -1.14
N GLU A 99 0.59 3.16 -1.23
CA GLU A 99 0.46 4.42 -2.00
C GLU A 99 -0.82 5.22 -1.64
N MET A 100 -1.19 5.27 -0.38
CA MET A 100 -2.41 5.94 0.07
C MET A 100 -2.12 7.03 1.11
N LEU A 101 -1.08 6.85 1.94
CA LEU A 101 -0.80 7.73 3.08
C LEU A 101 -0.49 9.17 2.68
N GLU A 102 0.10 9.41 1.51
CA GLU A 102 0.37 10.73 0.96
C GLU A 102 -0.89 11.47 0.47
N HIS A 103 -2.02 10.78 0.38
CA HIS A 103 -3.29 11.34 -0.09
C HIS A 103 -4.26 11.69 1.05
N VAL A 104 -3.94 11.30 2.28
CA VAL A 104 -4.83 11.53 3.44
C VAL A 104 -4.39 12.74 4.27
N PRO A 105 -5.33 13.41 4.96
CA PRO A 105 -5.01 14.57 5.79
C PRO A 105 -4.26 14.20 7.09
N ASP A 106 -4.48 13.02 7.66
CA ASP A 106 -3.80 12.52 8.88
C ASP A 106 -3.28 11.07 8.68
N PRO A 107 -2.07 10.90 8.12
CA PRO A 107 -1.46 9.59 7.97
C PRO A 107 -1.29 8.83 9.29
N ALA A 108 -1.04 9.54 10.39
CA ALA A 108 -0.88 8.90 11.71
C ALA A 108 -2.18 8.26 12.20
N SER A 109 -3.34 8.86 11.90
CA SER A 109 -4.66 8.27 12.20
C SER A 109 -4.86 6.96 11.43
N VAL A 110 -4.55 6.96 10.14
CA VAL A 110 -4.64 5.75 9.29
C VAL A 110 -3.74 4.64 9.82
N ILE A 111 -2.50 4.94 10.20
CA ILE A 111 -1.56 3.95 10.75
C ILE A 111 -2.08 3.37 12.08
N ARG A 112 -2.65 4.22 12.96
CA ARG A 112 -3.29 3.74 14.20
C ARG A 112 -4.47 2.81 13.91
N ALA A 113 -5.31 3.16 12.94
CA ALA A 113 -6.44 2.32 12.53
C ALA A 113 -5.97 0.97 11.96
N CYS A 114 -4.94 0.95 11.11
CA CYS A 114 -4.33 -0.28 10.62
C CYS A 114 -3.82 -1.16 11.78
N SER A 115 -3.18 -0.54 12.79
CA SER A 115 -2.75 -1.26 13.99
C SER A 115 -3.92 -1.81 14.81
N THR A 116 -5.03 -1.10 14.88
CA THR A 116 -6.24 -1.58 15.58
C THR A 116 -6.84 -2.79 14.86
N LEU A 117 -6.87 -2.78 13.53
CA LEU A 117 -7.47 -3.81 12.69
C LEU A 117 -6.66 -5.11 12.66
N VAL A 118 -5.34 -5.02 12.71
CA VAL A 118 -4.49 -6.20 12.72
C VAL A 118 -4.49 -6.87 14.09
N ARG A 119 -4.55 -8.21 14.10
CA ARG A 119 -4.48 -8.99 15.35
C ARG A 119 -3.08 -8.93 15.99
N PRO A 120 -2.95 -9.21 17.30
CA PRO A 120 -1.64 -9.42 17.92
C PRO A 120 -0.79 -10.44 17.13
N GLY A 121 0.49 -10.15 16.93
CA GLY A 121 1.39 -10.95 16.10
C GLY A 121 1.12 -10.90 14.59
N GLY A 122 0.17 -10.09 14.12
CA GLY A 122 -0.13 -9.92 12.71
C GLY A 122 0.85 -8.99 11.98
N TYR A 123 0.64 -8.82 10.70
CA TYR A 123 1.55 -8.15 9.76
C TYR A 123 0.92 -6.89 9.20
N VAL A 124 1.69 -5.80 9.11
CA VAL A 124 1.25 -4.56 8.48
C VAL A 124 2.29 -4.10 7.47
N PHE A 125 1.83 -3.75 6.27
CA PHE A 125 2.68 -3.26 5.19
C PHE A 125 2.21 -1.89 4.75
N PHE A 126 3.16 -0.96 4.66
CA PHE A 126 2.93 0.38 4.13
C PHE A 126 3.83 0.64 2.93
N SER A 127 3.39 1.47 1.99
CA SER A 127 4.27 2.08 1.00
C SER A 127 3.87 3.52 0.73
N THR A 128 4.85 4.34 0.40
CA THR A 128 4.66 5.74 0.02
C THR A 128 5.94 6.34 -0.59
N LEU A 129 5.85 7.59 -1.02
CA LEU A 129 6.98 8.36 -1.55
C LEU A 129 7.72 9.07 -0.42
N ASN A 130 9.06 8.99 -0.44
CA ASN A 130 9.92 9.69 0.51
C ASN A 130 10.04 11.19 0.15
N ARG A 131 10.02 12.07 1.15
CA ARG A 131 10.21 13.51 0.98
C ARG A 131 11.69 13.86 0.84
N THR A 132 12.25 13.65 -0.36
CA THR A 132 13.64 13.97 -0.71
C THR A 132 13.69 14.77 -2.02
N PRO A 133 14.75 15.54 -2.27
CA PRO A 133 14.96 16.20 -3.58
C PRO A 133 15.01 15.19 -4.74
N LYS A 134 15.51 13.99 -4.49
CA LYS A 134 15.57 12.91 -5.48
C LYS A 134 14.17 12.42 -5.84
N SER A 135 13.29 12.19 -4.86
CA SER A 135 11.90 11.77 -5.13
C SER A 135 11.11 12.88 -5.83
N TYR A 136 11.34 14.14 -5.49
CA TYR A 136 10.77 15.27 -6.21
C TYR A 136 11.16 15.23 -7.70
N ALA A 137 12.46 15.05 -7.99
CA ALA A 137 12.94 14.99 -9.36
C ALA A 137 12.36 13.79 -10.13
N PHE A 138 12.26 12.62 -9.51
CA PHE A 138 11.79 11.41 -10.16
C PHE A 138 10.27 11.32 -10.24
N ALA A 139 9.54 11.57 -9.16
CA ALA A 139 8.08 11.43 -9.12
C ALA A 139 7.37 12.59 -9.81
N ILE A 140 7.81 13.84 -9.59
CA ILE A 140 7.15 15.01 -10.13
C ILE A 140 7.75 15.40 -11.47
N LEU A 141 9.05 15.75 -11.51
CA LEU A 141 9.66 16.21 -12.75
C LEU A 141 9.79 15.08 -13.79
N GLY A 142 10.22 13.88 -13.36
CA GLY A 142 10.41 12.74 -14.25
C GLY A 142 9.08 12.14 -14.70
N ALA A 143 8.26 11.64 -13.78
CA ALA A 143 7.06 10.89 -14.13
C ALA A 143 5.94 11.78 -14.71
N GLU A 144 5.71 12.97 -14.14
CA GLU A 144 4.59 13.82 -14.56
C GLU A 144 4.93 14.72 -15.77
N TYR A 145 6.16 15.31 -15.81
CA TYR A 145 6.51 16.30 -16.82
C TYR A 145 7.32 15.76 -17.99
N VAL A 146 8.31 14.89 -17.73
CA VAL A 146 9.22 14.40 -18.77
C VAL A 146 8.68 13.15 -19.42
N LEU A 147 8.42 12.11 -18.64
CA LEU A 147 7.99 10.80 -19.15
C LEU A 147 6.47 10.72 -19.38
N LYS A 148 5.69 11.65 -18.81
CA LYS A 148 4.22 11.69 -18.90
C LYS A 148 3.56 10.36 -18.54
N LEU A 149 4.14 9.64 -17.58
CA LEU A 149 3.62 8.37 -17.07
C LEU A 149 2.39 8.56 -16.19
N LEU A 150 2.28 9.75 -15.56
CA LEU A 150 1.19 10.13 -14.66
C LEU A 150 0.67 11.52 -15.05
N PRO A 151 -0.62 11.84 -14.77
CA PRO A 151 -1.16 13.16 -14.91
C PRO A 151 -0.40 14.21 -14.10
N ARG A 152 -0.36 15.45 -14.59
CA ARG A 152 0.26 16.56 -13.84
C ARG A 152 -0.52 16.85 -12.57
N GLY A 153 0.21 17.04 -11.45
CA GLY A 153 -0.40 17.33 -10.15
C GLY A 153 -0.85 16.09 -9.40
N THR A 154 -0.47 14.89 -9.86
CA THR A 154 -0.76 13.63 -9.15
C THR A 154 -0.10 13.61 -7.76
N HIS A 155 1.08 14.24 -7.63
CA HIS A 155 1.84 14.25 -6.38
C HIS A 155 2.07 15.66 -5.85
N ASP A 156 1.79 15.84 -4.56
CA ASP A 156 2.15 17.02 -3.77
C ASP A 156 3.35 16.68 -2.88
N TYR A 157 4.52 17.25 -3.18
CA TYR A 157 5.76 17.00 -2.43
C TYR A 157 5.64 17.26 -0.92
N ALA A 158 4.81 18.22 -0.51
CA ALA A 158 4.59 18.52 0.90
C ALA A 158 3.95 17.34 1.66
N LYS A 159 3.25 16.47 0.96
CA LYS A 159 2.57 15.29 1.50
C LYS A 159 3.42 14.02 1.48
N PHE A 160 4.61 14.07 0.87
CA PHE A 160 5.53 12.93 0.91
C PHE A 160 6.01 12.67 2.33
N ILE A 161 6.19 11.41 2.69
CA ILE A 161 6.41 10.97 4.07
C ILE A 161 7.83 10.42 4.21
N ARG A 162 8.61 10.96 5.14
CA ARG A 162 9.94 10.41 5.42
C ARG A 162 9.83 9.07 6.14
N PRO A 163 10.75 8.11 5.85
CA PRO A 163 10.78 6.83 6.55
C PRO A 163 10.82 6.97 8.08
N SER A 164 11.49 8.00 8.60
CA SER A 164 11.55 8.27 10.04
C SER A 164 10.21 8.73 10.64
N GLU A 165 9.43 9.50 9.89
CA GLU A 165 8.09 9.94 10.30
C GLU A 165 7.13 8.74 10.36
N MET A 166 7.10 7.93 9.29
CA MET A 166 6.29 6.70 9.25
C MET A 166 6.68 5.72 10.36
N ALA A 167 7.99 5.51 10.57
CA ALA A 167 8.48 4.63 11.62
C ALA A 167 8.14 5.16 13.03
N HIS A 168 8.11 6.48 13.24
CA HIS A 168 7.66 7.08 14.48
C HIS A 168 6.17 6.82 14.72
N TRP A 169 5.32 7.07 13.73
CA TRP A 169 3.87 6.81 13.83
C TRP A 169 3.56 5.33 14.02
N ALA A 170 4.26 4.44 13.32
CA ALA A 170 4.12 3.00 13.49
C ALA A 170 4.43 2.56 14.93
N ARG A 171 5.57 3.00 15.48
CA ARG A 171 5.93 2.70 16.88
C ARG A 171 4.95 3.27 17.89
N THR A 172 4.47 4.50 17.67
CA THR A 172 3.45 5.12 18.53
C THR A 172 2.12 4.34 18.49
N ALA A 173 1.84 3.66 17.37
CA ALA A 173 0.69 2.79 17.20
C ALA A 173 0.96 1.33 17.62
N SER A 174 2.00 1.05 18.41
CA SER A 174 2.37 -0.31 18.88
C SER A 174 2.70 -1.30 17.76
N LEU A 175 3.26 -0.79 16.66
CA LEU A 175 3.80 -1.60 15.57
C LEU A 175 5.33 -1.59 15.63
N GLU A 176 5.93 -2.77 15.60
CA GLU A 176 7.38 -2.93 15.46
C GLU A 176 7.78 -2.84 13.99
N VAL A 177 8.59 -1.86 13.64
CA VAL A 177 9.19 -1.77 12.30
C VAL A 177 10.25 -2.86 12.16
N ARG A 178 10.05 -3.78 11.22
CA ARG A 178 10.93 -4.92 10.97
C ARG A 178 11.87 -4.70 9.79
N GLU A 179 11.36 -4.04 8.75
CA GLU A 179 12.12 -3.86 7.52
C GLU A 179 11.65 -2.62 6.76
N GLN A 180 12.59 -1.99 6.08
CA GLN A 180 12.32 -0.95 5.08
C GLN A 180 13.10 -1.30 3.81
N THR A 181 12.44 -1.22 2.67
CA THR A 181 13.06 -1.47 1.36
C THR A 181 12.62 -0.41 0.37
N GLY A 182 13.53 0.02 -0.48
CA GLY A 182 13.22 0.96 -1.55
C GLY A 182 12.63 0.24 -2.75
N LEU A 183 11.83 0.97 -3.50
CA LEU A 183 11.32 0.60 -4.82
C LEU A 183 11.88 1.61 -5.82
N THR A 184 12.67 1.17 -6.77
CA THR A 184 13.32 2.02 -7.76
C THR A 184 12.91 1.66 -9.17
N TYR A 185 12.80 2.68 -10.03
CA TYR A 185 12.55 2.53 -11.46
C TYR A 185 13.83 2.83 -12.24
N ASN A 186 14.18 1.95 -13.17
CA ASN A 186 15.27 2.19 -14.11
C ASN A 186 14.68 2.67 -15.45
N PRO A 187 14.91 3.95 -15.84
CA PRO A 187 14.31 4.50 -17.06
C PRO A 187 14.89 3.91 -18.36
N ILE A 188 16.08 3.31 -18.29
CA ILE A 188 16.73 2.68 -19.46
C ILE A 188 16.10 1.33 -19.73
N THR A 189 16.01 0.49 -18.71
CA THR A 189 15.42 -0.87 -18.84
C THR A 189 13.92 -0.87 -18.69
N ARG A 190 13.32 0.22 -18.21
CA ARG A 190 11.88 0.37 -17.90
C ARG A 190 11.35 -0.65 -16.89
N HIS A 191 12.21 -1.10 -15.98
CA HIS A 191 11.85 -2.07 -14.95
C HIS A 191 11.94 -1.46 -13.55
N TYR A 192 10.99 -1.87 -12.71
CA TYR A 192 11.02 -1.65 -11.26
C TYR A 192 11.80 -2.76 -10.56
N ARG A 193 12.43 -2.44 -9.45
CA ARG A 193 13.10 -3.40 -8.58
C ARG A 193 13.07 -2.95 -7.12
N LEU A 194 13.08 -3.93 -6.21
CA LEU A 194 13.33 -3.66 -4.80
C LEU A 194 14.84 -3.51 -4.56
N VAL A 195 15.20 -2.48 -3.80
CA VAL A 195 16.58 -2.23 -3.41
C VAL A 195 16.63 -2.10 -1.90
N PRO A 196 17.10 -3.12 -1.18
CA PRO A 196 17.26 -3.05 0.27
C PRO A 196 18.06 -1.81 0.68
N HIS A 197 17.58 -1.11 1.70
CA HIS A 197 18.22 0.08 2.27
C HIS A 197 18.26 1.35 1.39
N ASP A 198 17.82 1.33 0.13
CA ASP A 198 17.68 2.56 -0.68
C ASP A 198 16.23 3.07 -0.66
N VAL A 199 15.86 3.74 0.41
CA VAL A 199 14.53 4.36 0.59
C VAL A 199 14.44 5.78 0.04
N SER A 200 15.31 6.16 -0.88
CA SER A 200 15.48 7.56 -1.31
C SER A 200 14.35 8.12 -2.17
N VAL A 201 13.53 7.29 -2.83
CA VAL A 201 12.42 7.73 -3.69
C VAL A 201 11.09 7.16 -3.18
N ASN A 202 10.80 5.92 -3.50
CA ASN A 202 9.64 5.18 -3.02
C ASN A 202 10.15 4.07 -2.09
N TYR A 203 9.39 3.77 -1.04
CA TYR A 203 9.76 2.71 -0.12
C TYR A 203 8.55 1.96 0.42
N MET A 204 8.82 0.72 0.81
CA MET A 204 7.91 -0.12 1.57
C MET A 204 8.43 -0.33 2.98
N MET A 205 7.51 -0.39 3.94
CA MET A 205 7.79 -0.68 5.35
C MET A 205 6.97 -1.88 5.79
N TYR A 206 7.65 -2.86 6.35
CA TYR A 206 7.05 -4.02 6.97
C TYR A 206 7.08 -3.87 8.49
N CYS A 207 5.93 -4.04 9.11
CA CYS A 207 5.74 -3.97 10.55
C CYS A 207 5.07 -5.24 11.10
N ARG A 208 5.31 -5.53 12.38
CA ARG A 208 4.59 -6.54 13.16
C ARG A 208 3.87 -5.88 14.33
N LYS A 209 2.65 -6.29 14.61
CA LYS A 209 2.02 -5.98 15.88
C LYS A 209 2.61 -6.88 16.96
N ALA A 210 2.96 -6.32 18.12
CA ALA A 210 3.46 -7.11 19.25
C ALA A 210 2.48 -8.25 19.58
N SER A 211 3.00 -9.43 19.90
CA SER A 211 2.21 -10.48 20.52
C SER A 211 2.09 -10.12 22.00
N GLU A 212 0.92 -10.04 22.55
CA GLU A 212 0.72 -9.86 23.98
C GLU A 212 1.42 -10.98 24.77
#